data_4a499b2b048ffd56fea12d720c01577a
#
_entry.id   4a499b2b048ffd56fea12d720c01577a
#
_cell.length_a   1.000
_cell.length_b   1.000
_cell.length_c   1.000
_cell.angle_alpha   90.00
_cell.angle_beta   90.00
_cell.angle_gamma   90.00
#
_symmetry.space_group_name_H-M   'P 1'
#
loop_
_entity.id
_entity.type
_entity.pdbx_description
1 polymer ?
#
loop_
_entity_poly.entity_id
_entity_poly.type
_entity_poly.pdbx_seq_one_letter_code
_entity_poly.pdbx_strand_id
1 'polypeptide(L)' 'MEMQEFVANFANQFDDTELEMFNSETRFRDLEEWSSLIGLAVLNMIAKKYDIKITPAELRSVETIEALYNLVVTKK' A
#
# COMPACT_ATOMS: atom_id res chain seq x y z
N MET A 1 -5.08 6.94 12.19
CA MET A 1 -4.13 6.53 11.14
C MET A 1 -3.85 7.72 10.25
N GLU A 2 -2.59 8.04 10.06
CA GLU A 2 -2.21 9.19 9.25
C GLU A 2 -1.73 8.76 7.87
N MET A 3 -2.04 9.56 6.86
CA MET A 3 -1.65 9.27 5.48
C MET A 3 -0.13 9.16 5.33
N GLN A 4 0.63 10.07 5.92
CA GLN A 4 2.08 10.06 5.78
C GLN A 4 2.69 8.78 6.36
N GLU A 5 2.18 8.33 7.49
CA GLU A 5 2.65 7.10 8.10
C GLU A 5 2.29 5.89 7.23
N PHE A 6 1.08 5.90 6.68
CA PHE A 6 0.65 4.82 5.78
C PHE A 6 1.54 4.75 4.53
N VAL A 7 1.84 5.90 3.94
CA VAL A 7 2.72 5.97 2.77
C VAL A 7 4.10 5.42 3.11
N ALA A 8 4.65 5.79 4.26
CA ALA A 8 5.96 5.30 4.69
C ALA A 8 5.96 3.78 4.90
N ASN A 9 4.91 3.26 5.54
CA ASN A 9 4.79 1.82 5.76
C ASN A 9 4.63 1.07 4.45
N PHE A 10 3.92 1.66 3.50
CA PHE A 10 3.78 1.09 2.16
C PHE A 10 5.15 1.05 1.47
N ALA A 11 5.87 2.15 1.51
CA ALA A 11 7.18 2.26 0.86
C ALA A 11 8.20 1.27 1.44
N ASN A 12 8.08 0.96 2.72
CA ASN A 12 8.99 0.01 3.37
C ASN A 12 8.92 -1.40 2.80
N GLN A 13 7.90 -1.71 2.00
CA GLN A 13 7.78 -3.02 1.38
C GLN A 13 8.62 -3.14 0.11
N PHE A 14 9.21 -2.04 -0.33
CA PHE A 14 10.02 -1.98 -1.54
C PHE A 14 11.49 -1.92 -1.17
N ASP A 15 12.33 -2.60 -1.96
CA ASP A 15 13.77 -2.65 -1.69
C ASP A 15 14.57 -1.61 -2.46
N ASP A 16 14.19 -1.37 -3.70
CA ASP A 16 15.00 -0.54 -4.61
C ASP A 16 14.33 0.75 -5.05
N THR A 17 13.06 0.93 -4.74
CA THR A 17 12.35 2.15 -5.11
C THR A 17 12.57 3.20 -4.03
N GLU A 18 13.00 4.39 -4.45
CA GLU A 18 13.31 5.45 -3.51
C GLU A 18 12.07 6.00 -2.82
N LEU A 19 12.23 6.37 -1.55
CA LEU A 19 11.13 6.87 -0.73
C LEU A 19 10.43 8.07 -1.37
N GLU A 20 11.17 8.94 -2.04
CA GLU A 20 10.61 10.13 -2.66
C GLU A 20 9.68 9.81 -3.83
N MET A 21 9.69 8.57 -4.32
CA MET A 21 8.76 8.13 -5.36
C MET A 21 7.35 7.85 -4.81
N PHE A 22 7.20 7.86 -3.49
CA PHE A 22 5.95 7.48 -2.85
C PHE A 22 5.23 8.69 -2.28
N ASN A 23 3.98 8.87 -2.67
CA ASN A 23 3.09 9.85 -2.07
C ASN A 23 1.66 9.33 -2.23
N SER A 24 0.68 10.09 -1.75
CA SER A 24 -0.71 9.63 -1.80
C SER A 24 -1.21 9.39 -3.22
N GLU A 25 -0.65 10.08 -4.19
CA GLU A 25 -1.09 9.97 -5.59
C GLU A 25 -0.35 8.91 -6.39
N THR A 26 0.64 8.26 -5.80
CA THR A 26 1.43 7.25 -6.49
C THR A 26 0.55 6.10 -6.98
N ARG A 27 0.65 5.80 -8.26
CA ARG A 27 -0.02 4.65 -8.88
C ARG A 27 0.91 3.47 -8.73
N PHE A 28 0.71 2.71 -7.66
CA PHE A 28 1.71 1.74 -7.23
C PHE A 28 1.94 0.61 -8.23
N ARG A 29 0.94 0.25 -9.04
CA ARG A 29 1.15 -0.79 -10.04
C ARG A 29 2.02 -0.34 -11.21
N ASP A 30 2.24 0.97 -11.35
CA ASP A 30 3.13 1.50 -12.38
C ASP A 30 4.58 1.50 -11.95
N LEU A 31 4.86 1.23 -10.69
CA LEU A 31 6.24 1.17 -10.18
C LEU A 31 6.93 -0.07 -10.74
N GLU A 32 8.19 0.09 -11.19
CA GLU A 32 8.94 -1.01 -11.78
C GLU A 32 9.08 -2.20 -10.84
N GLU A 33 9.24 -1.94 -9.57
CA GLU A 33 9.46 -2.98 -8.57
C GLU A 33 8.18 -3.73 -8.22
N TRP A 34 7.02 -3.18 -8.57
CA TRP A 34 5.74 -3.79 -8.20
C TRP A 34 5.63 -5.21 -8.76
N SER A 35 5.20 -6.13 -7.90
CA SER A 35 5.01 -7.53 -8.28
C SER A 35 3.97 -8.13 -7.32
N SER A 36 3.54 -9.36 -7.63
CA SER A 36 2.63 -10.07 -6.72
C SER A 36 3.24 -10.26 -5.35
N LEU A 37 4.55 -10.46 -5.29
CA LEU A 37 5.24 -10.64 -4.03
C LEU A 37 5.20 -9.36 -3.19
N ILE A 38 5.46 -8.23 -3.82
CA ILE A 38 5.37 -6.92 -3.14
C ILE A 38 3.93 -6.68 -2.69
N GLY A 39 2.95 -7.02 -3.54
CA GLY A 39 1.54 -6.89 -3.18
C GLY A 39 1.18 -7.67 -1.93
N LEU A 40 1.68 -8.91 -1.82
CA LEU A 40 1.45 -9.72 -0.62
C LEU A 40 2.10 -9.09 0.60
N ALA A 41 3.31 -8.54 0.44
CA ALA A 41 3.99 -7.87 1.54
C ALA A 41 3.19 -6.66 2.03
N VAL A 42 2.60 -5.89 1.10
CA VAL A 42 1.75 -4.77 1.46
C VAL A 42 0.52 -5.24 2.24
N LEU A 43 -0.13 -6.30 1.79
CA LEU A 43 -1.30 -6.85 2.49
C LEU A 43 -0.93 -7.33 3.90
N ASN A 44 0.22 -7.98 4.03
CA ASN A 44 0.70 -8.44 5.33
C ASN A 44 1.02 -7.26 6.25
N MET A 45 1.61 -6.20 5.72
CA MET A 45 1.90 -5.00 6.49
C MET A 45 0.61 -4.40 7.05
N ILE A 46 -0.43 -4.27 6.22
CA ILE A 46 -1.70 -3.71 6.66
C ILE A 46 -2.30 -4.56 7.76
N ALA A 47 -2.27 -5.89 7.60
CA ALA A 47 -2.81 -6.79 8.61
C ALA A 47 -2.08 -6.67 9.94
N LYS A 48 -0.76 -6.56 9.90
CA LYS A 48 0.05 -6.50 11.12
C LYS A 48 0.02 -5.15 11.81
N LYS A 49 0.06 -4.07 11.05
CA LYS A 49 0.18 -2.73 11.63
C LYS A 49 -1.16 -2.09 11.94
N TYR A 50 -2.18 -2.43 11.19
CA TYR A 50 -3.49 -1.80 11.34
C TYR A 50 -4.59 -2.77 11.74
N ASP A 51 -4.26 -4.08 11.80
CA ASP A 51 -5.20 -5.12 12.18
C ASP A 51 -6.42 -5.13 11.27
N ILE A 52 -6.20 -4.91 9.97
CA ILE A 52 -7.25 -4.87 8.96
C ILE A 52 -6.85 -5.82 7.84
N LYS A 53 -7.81 -6.63 7.39
CA LYS A 53 -7.56 -7.58 6.32
C LYS A 53 -8.07 -7.05 4.99
N ILE A 54 -7.16 -6.88 4.05
CA ILE A 54 -7.48 -6.49 2.67
C ILE A 54 -7.23 -7.71 1.79
N THR A 55 -8.20 -8.05 0.95
CA THR A 55 -8.04 -9.19 0.05
C THR A 55 -7.25 -8.79 -1.20
N PRO A 56 -6.63 -9.75 -1.90
CA PRO A 56 -5.98 -9.45 -3.18
C PRO A 56 -6.91 -8.80 -4.19
N ALA A 57 -8.18 -9.21 -4.23
CA ALA A 57 -9.16 -8.61 -5.13
C ALA A 57 -9.39 -7.14 -4.80
N GLU A 58 -9.46 -6.82 -3.51
CA GLU A 58 -9.63 -5.44 -3.07
C GLU A 58 -8.40 -4.59 -3.43
N LEU A 59 -7.21 -5.16 -3.27
CA LEU A 59 -6.00 -4.44 -3.67
C LEU A 59 -6.02 -4.13 -5.17
N ARG A 60 -6.49 -5.06 -5.98
CA ARG A 60 -6.59 -4.84 -7.42
C ARG A 60 -7.65 -3.80 -7.80
N SER A 61 -8.60 -3.53 -6.92
CA SER A 61 -9.66 -2.58 -7.20
C SER A 61 -9.24 -1.12 -7.02
N VAL A 62 -8.08 -0.89 -6.41
CA VAL A 62 -7.57 0.48 -6.16
C VAL A 62 -6.29 0.70 -6.96
N GLU A 63 -6.00 1.94 -7.31
CA GLU A 63 -4.84 2.25 -8.15
C GLU A 63 -3.78 3.08 -7.46
N THR A 64 -4.16 3.89 -6.48
CA THR A 64 -3.23 4.78 -5.81
C THR A 64 -3.10 4.41 -4.34
N ILE A 65 -2.01 4.89 -3.72
CA ILE A 65 -1.83 4.67 -2.29
C ILE A 65 -2.97 5.32 -1.52
N GLU A 66 -3.42 6.50 -1.95
CA GLU A 66 -4.55 7.17 -1.31
C GLU A 66 -5.83 6.31 -1.39
N ALA A 67 -6.11 5.73 -2.55
CA ALA A 67 -7.29 4.87 -2.69
C ALA A 67 -7.21 3.66 -1.77
N LEU A 68 -6.02 3.07 -1.65
CA LEU A 68 -5.82 1.97 -0.72
C LEU A 68 -6.00 2.42 0.73
N TYR A 69 -5.44 3.57 1.08
CA TYR A 69 -5.61 4.15 2.40
C TYR A 69 -7.09 4.32 2.75
N ASN A 70 -7.85 4.90 1.82
CA ASN A 70 -9.27 5.12 2.05
C ASN A 70 -10.04 3.81 2.25
N LEU A 71 -9.66 2.78 1.51
CA LEU A 71 -10.25 1.45 1.67
C LEU A 71 -9.95 0.90 3.07
N VAL A 72 -8.72 1.03 3.52
CA VAL A 72 -8.32 0.56 4.85
C VAL A 72 -9.11 1.30 5.93
N VAL A 73 -9.21 2.62 5.80
CA VAL A 73 -9.96 3.44 6.77
C VAL A 73 -11.43 3.03 6.80
N THR A 74 -12.01 2.73 5.65
CA THR A 74 -13.41 2.31 5.55
C THR A 74 -13.67 1.00 6.29
N LYS A 75 -12.70 0.12 6.34
CA LYS A 75 -12.83 -1.17 7.00
C LYS A 75 -12.58 -1.11 8.51
N LYS A 76 -12.09 0.00 8.98
CA LYS A 76 -11.71 0.14 10.37
C LYS A 76 -12.90 0.25 11.31
#